data_26bf23e183c667f49847ae10405827e4
#
_entry.id   26bf23e183c667f49847ae10405827e4
#
_cell.length_a   1.000
_cell.length_b   1.000
_cell.length_c   1.000
_cell.angle_alpha   90.00
_cell.angle_beta   90.00
_cell.angle_gamma   90.00
#
_symmetry.space_group_name_H-M   'P 1'
#
loop_
_entity.id
_entity.type
_entity.pdbx_description
1 polymer ?
#
loop_
_entity_poly.entity_id
_entity_poly.type
_entity_poly.pdbx_seq_one_letter_code
_entity_poly.pdbx_strand_id
1 'polypeptide(L)'
;AGKTDVSVSGSVSSEGLKVEVKTTEDSIKEEAQLKGEGVEKYLTAEAVDAAAKILGTEKNAVTVSEIKEIKVSGYKTDMDKITVKVPMAALPESGTTVAVIIRVKTPNGKIVNLPLAGVVVEETVVVNGVARKVRKVQLELDATTMINLQAGKAYIAAVTRK
;
A
#
# COMPACT_ATOMS: atom_id res chain seq x y z
N ALA A 1 8.19 -1.97 -16.71
CA ALA A 1 8.35 -2.59 -15.46
C ALA A 1 8.61 -1.56 -14.40
N GLY A 2 7.67 -1.43 -13.53
CA GLY A 2 7.60 -0.30 -12.65
C GLY A 2 8.60 -0.31 -11.51
N LYS A 3 9.78 0.20 -11.76
CA LYS A 3 10.68 0.49 -10.67
C LYS A 3 10.02 1.54 -9.79
N THR A 4 9.86 1.24 -8.53
CA THR A 4 9.15 2.11 -7.60
C THR A 4 10.12 2.69 -6.60
N ASP A 5 10.04 4.00 -6.43
CA ASP A 5 10.86 4.73 -5.49
C ASP A 5 10.09 4.85 -4.18
N VAL A 6 10.50 4.08 -3.18
CA VAL A 6 9.86 4.05 -1.87
C VAL A 6 10.76 4.71 -0.84
N SER A 7 10.24 5.73 -0.16
CA SER A 7 10.94 6.39 0.93
C SER A 7 10.51 5.75 2.25
N VAL A 8 11.47 5.39 3.10
CA VAL A 8 11.20 4.75 4.38
C VAL A 8 11.83 5.56 5.50
N SER A 9 11.07 5.81 6.56
CA SER A 9 11.58 6.42 7.78
C SER A 9 10.93 5.77 9.00
N GLY A 10 11.63 5.77 10.12
CA GLY A 10 11.14 5.16 11.35
C GLY A 10 11.62 5.89 12.59
N SER A 11 10.96 5.64 13.71
CA SER A 11 11.28 6.26 14.99
C SER A 11 12.53 5.68 15.65
N VAL A 12 12.94 4.49 15.27
CA VAL A 12 14.15 3.82 15.74
C VAL A 12 14.99 3.51 14.50
N SER A 13 16.24 3.13 14.67
CA SER A 13 17.12 2.84 13.55
C SER A 13 16.48 1.89 12.56
N SER A 14 16.32 2.35 11.32
CA SER A 14 15.82 1.54 10.22
C SER A 14 16.94 0.96 9.38
N GLU A 15 18.15 0.97 9.89
CA GLU A 15 19.32 0.42 9.20
C GLU A 15 19.12 -1.06 8.90
N GLY A 16 19.34 -1.45 7.66
CA GLY A 16 19.13 -2.81 7.19
C GLY A 16 17.70 -3.11 6.77
N LEU A 17 16.76 -2.23 7.06
CA LEU A 17 15.38 -2.39 6.63
C LEU A 17 15.26 -2.05 5.14
N LYS A 18 14.60 -2.94 4.41
CA LYS A 18 14.37 -2.73 2.99
C LYS A 18 12.89 -2.93 2.68
N VAL A 19 12.29 -1.93 2.07
CA VAL A 19 10.90 -2.00 1.60
C VAL A 19 10.90 -1.72 0.10
N GLU A 20 10.36 -2.67 -0.66
CA GLU A 20 10.22 -2.53 -2.10
C GLU A 20 8.76 -2.61 -2.49
N VAL A 21 8.31 -1.71 -3.34
CA VAL A 21 6.96 -1.75 -3.92
C VAL A 21 7.12 -1.65 -5.43
N LYS A 22 6.60 -2.63 -6.16
CA LYS A 22 6.76 -2.66 -7.62
C LYS A 22 5.62 -3.44 -8.27
N THR A 23 5.45 -3.22 -9.56
CA THR A 23 4.56 -4.02 -10.38
C THR A 23 5.28 -5.30 -10.79
N THR A 24 4.68 -6.44 -10.48
CA THR A 24 5.23 -7.76 -10.79
C THR A 24 4.20 -8.58 -11.58
N GLU A 25 4.61 -9.71 -12.11
CA GLU A 25 3.67 -10.64 -12.74
C GLU A 25 2.57 -11.04 -11.77
N ASP A 26 2.93 -11.26 -10.51
CA ASP A 26 1.95 -11.65 -9.50
C ASP A 26 0.98 -10.53 -9.17
N SER A 27 1.46 -9.27 -9.12
CA SER A 27 0.57 -8.14 -8.87
C SER A 27 -0.40 -7.92 -10.04
N ILE A 28 0.05 -8.19 -11.27
CA ILE A 28 -0.80 -8.12 -12.45
C ILE A 28 -1.90 -9.19 -12.38
N LYS A 29 -1.56 -10.39 -11.94
CA LYS A 29 -2.55 -11.47 -11.72
C LYS A 29 -3.54 -11.09 -10.63
N GLU A 30 -3.09 -10.45 -9.55
CA GLU A 30 -3.97 -9.97 -8.50
C GLU A 30 -4.93 -8.91 -9.02
N GLU A 31 -4.46 -7.98 -9.85
CA GLU A 31 -5.34 -7.00 -10.49
C GLU A 31 -6.39 -7.66 -11.39
N ALA A 32 -5.98 -8.66 -12.15
CA ALA A 32 -6.91 -9.39 -13.01
C ALA A 32 -7.96 -10.12 -12.18
N GLN A 33 -7.58 -10.69 -11.05
CA GLN A 33 -8.49 -11.33 -10.11
C GLN A 33 -9.48 -10.31 -9.54
N LEU A 34 -8.98 -9.13 -9.14
CA LEU A 34 -9.82 -8.06 -8.64
C LEU A 34 -10.89 -7.66 -9.67
N LYS A 35 -10.49 -7.48 -10.91
CA LYS A 35 -11.42 -7.10 -12.00
C LYS A 35 -12.44 -8.19 -12.28
N GLY A 36 -12.04 -9.45 -12.16
CA GLY A 36 -12.93 -10.58 -12.39
C GLY A 36 -13.92 -10.82 -11.25
N GLU A 37 -13.49 -10.68 -10.01
CA GLU A 37 -14.32 -10.94 -8.83
C GLU A 37 -15.06 -9.72 -8.32
N GLY A 38 -14.51 -8.53 -8.53
CA GLY A 38 -15.01 -7.31 -7.95
C GLY A 38 -14.31 -6.97 -6.64
N VAL A 39 -14.33 -5.69 -6.29
CA VAL A 39 -13.59 -5.16 -5.14
C VAL A 39 -14.00 -5.85 -3.84
N GLU A 40 -15.29 -5.97 -3.59
CA GLU A 40 -15.81 -6.49 -2.33
C GLU A 40 -15.46 -7.97 -2.13
N LYS A 41 -15.52 -8.76 -3.18
CA LYS A 41 -15.20 -10.19 -3.09
C LYS A 41 -13.70 -10.40 -2.97
N TYR A 42 -12.91 -9.66 -3.73
CA TYR A 42 -11.46 -9.79 -3.72
C TYR A 42 -10.84 -9.35 -2.40
N LEU A 43 -11.28 -8.21 -1.86
CA LEU A 43 -10.72 -7.64 -0.63
C LEU A 43 -11.53 -7.97 0.62
N THR A 44 -12.61 -8.69 0.50
CA THR A 44 -13.62 -8.99 1.51
C THR A 44 -14.50 -7.77 1.83
N ALA A 45 -15.75 -8.05 2.19
CA ALA A 45 -16.70 -7.00 2.53
C ALA A 45 -16.24 -6.20 3.75
N GLU A 46 -15.62 -6.87 4.72
CA GLU A 46 -15.13 -6.22 5.94
C GLU A 46 -14.03 -5.22 5.66
N ALA A 47 -13.06 -5.59 4.82
CA ALA A 47 -11.95 -4.71 4.48
C ALA A 47 -12.42 -3.51 3.65
N VAL A 48 -13.33 -3.75 2.71
CA VAL A 48 -13.90 -2.67 1.89
C VAL A 48 -14.72 -1.70 2.75
N ASP A 49 -15.49 -2.22 3.70
CA ASP A 49 -16.26 -1.39 4.62
C ASP A 49 -15.33 -0.52 5.48
N ALA A 50 -14.25 -1.10 5.99
CA ALA A 50 -13.26 -0.34 6.76
C ALA A 50 -12.61 0.76 5.92
N ALA A 51 -12.28 0.47 4.67
CA ALA A 51 -11.72 1.46 3.75
C ALA A 51 -12.72 2.58 3.48
N ALA A 52 -13.99 2.24 3.27
CA ALA A 52 -15.04 3.24 3.05
C ALA A 52 -15.20 4.16 4.25
N LYS A 53 -15.11 3.62 5.45
CA LYS A 53 -15.17 4.43 6.69
C LYS A 53 -13.99 5.40 6.78
N ILE A 54 -12.79 4.95 6.41
CA ILE A 54 -11.61 5.82 6.36
C ILE A 54 -11.85 6.98 5.39
N LEU A 55 -12.48 6.69 4.24
CA LEU A 55 -12.76 7.69 3.22
C LEU A 55 -14.01 8.54 3.53
N GLY A 56 -14.79 8.16 4.54
CA GLY A 56 -16.03 8.85 4.87
C GLY A 56 -17.12 8.65 3.81
N THR A 57 -17.19 7.48 3.20
CA THR A 57 -18.14 7.17 2.14
C THR A 57 -18.71 5.76 2.33
N GLU A 58 -19.56 5.32 1.41
CA GLU A 58 -20.13 3.98 1.43
C GLU A 58 -19.27 3.01 0.63
N LYS A 59 -19.36 1.71 0.97
CA LYS A 59 -18.52 0.69 0.33
C LYS A 59 -18.72 0.56 -1.17
N ASN A 60 -19.89 0.90 -1.69
CA ASN A 60 -20.14 0.85 -3.12
C ASN A 60 -19.63 2.09 -3.87
N ALA A 61 -19.12 3.08 -3.16
CA ALA A 61 -18.60 4.31 -3.73
C ALA A 61 -17.07 4.36 -3.74
N VAL A 62 -16.41 3.22 -3.57
CA VAL A 62 -14.95 3.12 -3.58
C VAL A 62 -14.46 2.37 -4.80
N THR A 63 -13.24 2.68 -5.21
CA THR A 63 -12.58 2.00 -6.33
C THR A 63 -11.12 1.74 -6.00
N VAL A 64 -10.55 0.73 -6.63
CA VAL A 64 -9.14 0.40 -6.51
C VAL A 64 -8.45 0.75 -7.82
N SER A 65 -7.45 1.63 -7.74
CA SER A 65 -6.77 2.13 -8.93
C SER A 65 -5.68 1.20 -9.45
N GLU A 66 -4.93 0.58 -8.54
CA GLU A 66 -3.89 -0.36 -8.94
C GLU A 66 -3.48 -1.23 -7.77
N ILE A 67 -2.83 -2.35 -8.08
CA ILE A 67 -2.26 -3.25 -7.08
C ILE A 67 -0.78 -3.43 -7.41
N LYS A 68 0.06 -3.26 -6.39
CA LYS A 68 1.50 -3.51 -6.50
C LYS A 68 1.90 -4.54 -5.46
N GLU A 69 3.00 -5.22 -5.70
CA GLU A 69 3.56 -6.15 -4.72
C GLU A 69 4.48 -5.37 -3.79
N ILE A 70 4.34 -5.61 -2.48
CA ILE A 70 5.19 -5.00 -1.47
C ILE A 70 6.02 -6.08 -0.78
N LYS A 71 7.32 -5.87 -0.69
CA LYS A 71 8.26 -6.77 -0.01
C LYS A 71 8.99 -6.03 1.08
N VAL A 72 9.08 -6.66 2.25
CA VAL A 72 9.80 -6.12 3.39
C VAL A 72 10.85 -7.13 3.83
N SER A 73 12.06 -6.66 4.07
CA SER A 73 13.13 -7.48 4.63
C SER A 73 13.95 -6.67 5.63
N GLY A 74 14.55 -7.35 6.58
CA GLY A 74 15.40 -6.70 7.58
C GLY A 74 14.66 -5.97 8.68
N TYR A 75 13.34 -6.17 8.80
CA TYR A 75 12.59 -5.57 9.90
C TYR A 75 12.89 -6.30 11.21
N LYS A 76 13.11 -5.51 12.27
CA LYS A 76 13.29 -6.02 13.63
C LYS A 76 12.25 -5.36 14.54
N THR A 77 11.76 -6.10 15.52
CA THR A 77 10.69 -5.63 16.40
C THR A 77 11.04 -4.39 17.21
N ASP A 78 12.32 -4.12 17.41
CA ASP A 78 12.77 -2.92 18.09
C ASP A 78 12.71 -1.66 17.23
N MET A 79 12.39 -1.80 15.94
CA MET A 79 12.26 -0.67 15.03
C MET A 79 10.94 0.09 15.19
N ASP A 80 9.99 -0.46 15.95
CA ASP A 80 8.70 0.18 16.24
C ASP A 80 7.94 0.54 14.95
N LYS A 81 7.28 1.70 14.91
CA LYS A 81 6.51 2.13 13.74
C LYS A 81 7.42 2.62 12.62
N ILE A 82 7.08 2.21 11.41
CA ILE A 82 7.82 2.63 10.22
C ILE A 82 6.89 3.47 9.35
N THR A 83 7.35 4.64 8.94
CA THR A 83 6.63 5.48 7.99
C THR A 83 7.14 5.20 6.59
N VAL A 84 6.22 4.90 5.68
CA VAL A 84 6.54 4.57 4.29
C VAL A 84 5.78 5.51 3.38
N LYS A 85 6.44 6.01 2.35
CA LYS A 85 5.81 6.79 1.27
C LYS A 85 5.85 5.95 0.01
N VAL A 86 4.67 5.59 -0.51
CA VAL A 86 4.55 4.68 -1.64
C VAL A 86 3.96 5.42 -2.84
N PRO A 87 4.67 5.47 -3.98
CA PRO A 87 4.07 6.04 -5.18
C PRO A 87 3.02 5.10 -5.76
N MET A 88 1.84 5.65 -5.99
CA MET A 88 0.71 4.93 -6.57
C MET A 88 0.08 5.78 -7.66
N ALA A 89 -0.52 5.12 -8.64
CA ALA A 89 -1.21 5.81 -9.73
C ALA A 89 -2.57 6.37 -9.26
N ALA A 90 -3.03 7.42 -9.93
CA ALA A 90 -4.37 7.97 -9.76
C ALA A 90 -4.69 8.44 -8.33
N LEU A 91 -3.69 8.99 -7.64
CA LEU A 91 -3.90 9.54 -6.30
C LEU A 91 -4.55 10.93 -6.38
N PRO A 92 -5.42 11.26 -5.42
CA PRO A 92 -6.01 12.60 -5.34
C PRO A 92 -4.98 13.63 -4.89
N GLU A 93 -5.43 14.85 -4.64
CA GLU A 93 -4.56 15.95 -4.24
C GLU A 93 -3.82 15.67 -2.94
N SER A 94 -2.65 16.28 -2.83
CA SER A 94 -1.86 16.27 -1.60
C SER A 94 -2.70 16.73 -0.41
N GLY A 95 -2.56 16.04 0.71
CA GLY A 95 -3.35 16.31 1.92
C GLY A 95 -4.63 15.50 2.03
N THR A 96 -5.04 14.82 0.95
CA THR A 96 -6.25 14.00 0.98
C THR A 96 -5.99 12.68 1.68
N THR A 97 -6.93 12.25 2.53
CA THR A 97 -6.89 10.93 3.15
C THR A 97 -7.35 9.89 2.14
N VAL A 98 -6.59 8.83 2.02
CA VAL A 98 -6.96 7.67 1.20
C VAL A 98 -6.89 6.42 2.07
N ALA A 99 -7.57 5.38 1.64
CA ALA A 99 -7.46 4.08 2.29
C ALA A 99 -6.49 3.21 1.52
N VAL A 100 -5.75 2.39 2.24
CA VAL A 100 -4.86 1.41 1.64
C VAL A 100 -5.17 0.07 2.27
N ILE A 101 -5.36 -0.94 1.46
CA ILE A 101 -5.54 -2.30 1.95
C ILE A 101 -4.31 -3.11 1.57
N ILE A 102 -3.66 -3.70 2.56
CA ILE A 102 -2.54 -4.59 2.34
C ILE A 102 -3.07 -6.01 2.44
N ARG A 103 -2.96 -6.75 1.34
CA ARG A 103 -3.41 -8.14 1.26
C ARG A 103 -2.20 -9.05 1.38
N VAL A 104 -2.15 -9.81 2.46
CA VAL A 104 -1.04 -10.70 2.76
C VAL A 104 -1.47 -12.15 2.59
N LYS A 105 -0.71 -12.90 1.81
CA LYS A 105 -0.87 -14.34 1.69
C LYS A 105 0.18 -14.99 2.60
N THR A 106 -0.28 -15.58 3.70
CA THR A 106 0.63 -16.20 4.67
C THR A 106 1.20 -17.51 4.15
N PRO A 107 2.33 -17.99 4.72
CA PRO A 107 2.92 -19.25 4.28
C PRO A 107 1.99 -20.46 4.40
N ASN A 108 1.01 -20.41 5.30
CA ASN A 108 0.05 -21.52 5.48
C ASN A 108 -1.21 -21.36 4.60
N GLY A 109 -1.19 -20.43 3.65
CA GLY A 109 -2.28 -20.27 2.68
C GLY A 109 -3.42 -19.37 3.12
N LYS A 110 -3.34 -18.74 4.27
CA LYS A 110 -4.35 -17.77 4.70
C LYS A 110 -4.17 -16.44 4.01
N ILE A 111 -5.27 -15.73 3.84
CA ILE A 111 -5.25 -14.37 3.29
C ILE A 111 -5.73 -13.42 4.38
N VAL A 112 -4.92 -12.41 4.64
CA VAL A 112 -5.22 -11.37 5.62
C VAL A 112 -5.27 -10.03 4.90
N ASN A 113 -6.32 -9.27 5.11
CA ASN A 113 -6.45 -7.92 4.54
C ASN A 113 -6.34 -6.91 5.67
N LEU A 114 -5.40 -5.97 5.54
CA LEU A 114 -5.10 -4.97 6.56
C LEU A 114 -5.47 -3.59 6.02
N PRO A 115 -6.61 -3.03 6.41
CA PRO A 115 -7.00 -1.68 5.97
C PRO A 115 -6.27 -0.62 6.80
N LEU A 116 -5.71 0.36 6.12
CA LEU A 116 -4.93 1.43 6.73
C LEU A 116 -5.35 2.78 6.15
N ALA A 117 -5.28 3.81 6.98
CA ALA A 117 -5.46 5.18 6.52
C ALA A 117 -4.11 5.74 6.07
N GLY A 118 -4.10 6.40 4.93
CA GLY A 118 -2.92 7.07 4.43
C GLY A 118 -3.23 8.50 4.01
N VAL A 119 -2.20 9.29 3.84
CA VAL A 119 -2.33 10.68 3.39
C VAL A 119 -1.50 10.86 2.12
N VAL A 120 -2.09 11.51 1.13
CA VAL A 120 -1.37 11.82 -0.10
C VAL A 120 -0.38 12.94 0.19
N VAL A 121 0.87 12.72 -0.16
CA VAL A 121 1.92 13.73 -0.09
C VAL A 121 2.50 13.94 -1.47
N GLU A 122 3.06 15.12 -1.71
CA GLU A 122 3.64 15.46 -3.00
C GLU A 122 5.12 15.76 -2.79
N GLU A 123 5.95 15.13 -3.60
CA GLU A 123 7.39 15.32 -3.54
C GLU A 123 7.90 15.79 -4.91
N THR A 124 8.91 16.65 -4.89
CA THR A 124 9.58 17.04 -6.12
C THR A 124 10.77 16.14 -6.35
N VAL A 125 10.81 15.50 -7.52
CA VAL A 125 11.96 14.69 -7.92
C VAL A 125 12.56 15.30 -9.19
N VAL A 126 13.87 15.21 -9.33
CA VAL A 126 14.58 15.72 -10.50
C VAL A 126 15.04 14.51 -11.33
N VAL A 127 14.57 14.46 -12.58
CA VAL A 127 14.94 13.40 -13.53
C VAL A 127 15.51 14.09 -14.76
N ASN A 128 16.74 13.77 -15.10
CA ASN A 128 17.43 14.37 -16.26
C ASN A 128 17.41 15.91 -16.25
N GLY A 129 17.58 16.49 -15.05
CA GLY A 129 17.58 17.94 -14.89
C GLY A 129 16.21 18.60 -14.89
N VAL A 130 15.14 17.80 -15.00
CA VAL A 130 13.76 18.32 -15.01
C VAL A 130 13.09 18.00 -13.68
N ALA A 131 12.56 19.03 -13.01
CA ALA A 131 11.82 18.86 -11.76
C ALA A 131 10.41 18.37 -12.07
N ARG A 132 9.97 17.32 -11.37
CA ARG A 132 8.63 16.75 -11.51
C ARG A 132 8.04 16.54 -10.13
N LYS A 133 6.73 16.75 -10.01
CA LYS A 133 6.00 16.45 -8.78
C LYS A 133 5.42 15.05 -8.86
N VAL A 134 5.66 14.27 -7.81
CA VAL A 134 5.17 12.89 -7.70
C VAL A 134 4.32 12.78 -6.45
N ARG A 135 3.14 12.20 -6.59
CA ARG A 135 2.25 11.94 -5.47
C ARG A 135 2.51 10.56 -4.91
N LYS A 136 2.60 10.50 -3.59
CA LYS A 136 2.83 9.25 -2.86
C LYS A 136 1.83 9.15 -1.72
N VAL A 137 1.55 7.94 -1.27
CA VAL A 137 0.74 7.70 -0.08
C VAL A 137 1.68 7.50 1.10
N GLN A 138 1.52 8.31 2.13
CA GLN A 138 2.28 8.16 3.37
C GLN A 138 1.49 7.29 4.35
N LEU A 139 2.11 6.21 4.80
CA LEU A 139 1.51 5.22 5.69
C LEU A 139 2.39 5.02 6.91
N GLU A 140 1.76 4.77 8.06
CA GLU A 140 2.48 4.26 9.24
C GLU A 140 2.20 2.77 9.36
N LEU A 141 3.25 1.99 9.44
CA LEU A 141 3.17 0.53 9.55
C LEU A 141 3.67 0.13 10.94
N ASP A 142 2.78 -0.48 11.73
CA ASP A 142 3.15 -0.95 13.06
C ASP A 142 3.89 -2.29 13.00
N ALA A 143 4.36 -2.76 14.16
CA ALA A 143 5.13 -3.99 14.23
C ALA A 143 4.36 -5.21 13.70
N THR A 144 3.10 -5.32 14.03
CA THR A 144 2.25 -6.42 13.57
C THR A 144 2.16 -6.45 12.05
N THR A 145 1.92 -5.29 11.44
CA THR A 145 1.85 -5.17 9.99
C THR A 145 3.19 -5.53 9.34
N MET A 146 4.30 -5.00 9.88
CA MET A 146 5.62 -5.26 9.34
C MET A 146 5.99 -6.74 9.42
N ILE A 147 5.66 -7.40 10.52
CA ILE A 147 5.91 -8.84 10.68
C ILE A 147 5.13 -9.64 9.66
N ASN A 148 3.86 -9.30 9.45
CA ASN A 148 3.04 -9.96 8.44
C ASN A 148 3.59 -9.76 7.03
N LEU A 149 4.02 -8.54 6.70
CA LEU A 149 4.59 -8.25 5.39
C LEU A 149 5.88 -9.02 5.14
N GLN A 150 6.70 -9.17 6.16
CA GLN A 150 7.97 -9.88 6.03
C GLN A 150 7.80 -11.39 5.94
N ALA A 151 6.78 -11.94 6.61
CA ALA A 151 6.56 -13.39 6.67
C ALA A 151 5.87 -13.95 5.43
N GLY A 152 5.05 -13.17 4.75
CA GLY A 152 4.22 -13.63 3.66
C GLY A 152 4.45 -12.87 2.36
N LYS A 153 3.65 -13.21 1.37
CA LYS A 153 3.64 -12.50 0.10
C LYS A 153 2.53 -11.44 0.16
N ALA A 154 2.87 -10.19 -0.11
CA ALA A 154 1.97 -9.09 0.17
C ALA A 154 1.75 -8.19 -1.05
N TYR A 155 0.54 -7.66 -1.14
CA TYR A 155 0.12 -6.74 -2.21
C TYR A 155 -0.52 -5.52 -1.56
N ILE A 156 -0.28 -4.36 -2.15
CA ILE A 156 -0.83 -3.10 -1.65
C ILE A 156 -1.79 -2.53 -2.68
N ALA A 157 -2.98 -2.17 -2.24
CA ALA A 157 -4.01 -1.59 -3.07
C ALA A 157 -4.44 -0.25 -2.51
N ALA A 158 -4.43 0.78 -3.33
CA ALA A 158 -4.94 2.09 -2.95
C ALA A 158 -6.44 2.13 -3.24
N VAL A 159 -7.21 2.46 -2.23
CA VAL A 159 -8.68 2.55 -2.33
C VAL A 159 -9.08 4.01 -2.23
N THR A 160 -9.76 4.49 -3.22
CA THR A 160 -10.19 5.89 -3.32
C THR A 160 -11.68 5.97 -3.61
N ARG A 161 -12.24 7.17 -3.47
CA ARG A 161 -13.63 7.42 -3.88
C ARG A 161 -13.75 7.36 -5.40
N LYS A 162 -14.87 6.86 -5.85
CA LYS A 162 -15.21 6.89 -7.28
C LYS A 162 -15.33 8.33 -7.79
#